data_83eacae91d7e8c94391e36df236684d6
#
_entry.id   83eacae91d7e8c94391e36df236684d6
#
_cell.length_a   1.000
_cell.length_b   1.000
_cell.length_c   1.000
_cell.angle_alpha   90.00
_cell.angle_beta   90.00
_cell.angle_gamma   90.00
#
_symmetry.space_group_name_H-M   'P 1'
#
loop_
_entity.id
_entity.type
_entity.pdbx_description
1 polymer ?
#
loop_
_entity_poly.entity_id
_entity_poly.type
_entity_poly.pdbx_seq_one_letter_code
_entity_poly.pdbx_strand_id
1 'polypeptide(L)'
;MLNSSLPFYSTLKLLLDGSYTNTVFRDDAAQLEENSRDLLHRTSQINSTSSYLVRSLQPLVTDPSSVLTNLYYPEIDPATSNYRAHLRRETDDFSPGFGGLFTLQFDDVHLASVFFNALNVHKGPSLGASVTLCQPYVQTVFHKQKEWAGQCGLHESIVRVSVGLEDRRALFSAFRVALAEADQAKAARITDGLEEWKDGSESGSGSSRLTDNDSLTDVRFEK
;
A
#
# COMPACT_ATOMS: atom_id res chain seq x y z
N MET A 1 -3.06 -25.28 -12.05
CA MET A 1 -3.28 -26.41 -11.10
C MET A 1 -4.71 -26.88 -11.21
N LEU A 2 -4.94 -28.21 -11.23
CA LEU A 2 -6.28 -28.79 -11.17
C LEU A 2 -6.61 -29.13 -9.72
N ASN A 3 -7.84 -28.83 -9.28
CA ASN A 3 -8.33 -29.24 -7.96
C ASN A 3 -8.68 -30.74 -7.98
N SER A 4 -7.96 -31.52 -7.17
CA SER A 4 -8.15 -32.99 -7.06
C SER A 4 -9.50 -33.40 -6.50
N SER A 5 -10.25 -32.49 -5.88
CA SER A 5 -11.59 -32.75 -5.34
C SER A 5 -12.71 -32.64 -6.38
N LEU A 6 -12.41 -32.24 -7.62
CA LEU A 6 -13.41 -32.13 -8.67
C LEU A 6 -13.84 -33.52 -9.18
N PRO A 7 -15.14 -33.77 -9.45
CA PRO A 7 -15.64 -35.06 -9.92
C PRO A 7 -14.98 -35.54 -11.21
N PHE A 8 -14.55 -34.63 -12.08
CA PHE A 8 -13.91 -34.93 -13.38
C PHE A 8 -12.39 -34.69 -13.37
N TYR A 9 -11.76 -34.61 -12.19
CA TYR A 9 -10.32 -34.39 -12.05
C TYR A 9 -9.48 -35.36 -12.88
N SER A 10 -9.79 -36.67 -12.78
CA SER A 10 -9.03 -37.73 -13.47
C SER A 10 -9.10 -37.56 -15.00
N THR A 11 -10.29 -37.20 -15.53
CA THR A 11 -10.49 -36.99 -16.97
C THR A 11 -9.71 -35.76 -17.44
N LEU A 12 -9.82 -34.63 -16.71
CA LEU A 12 -9.09 -33.39 -17.04
C LEU A 12 -7.58 -33.60 -16.92
N LYS A 13 -7.14 -34.37 -15.92
CA LYS A 13 -5.72 -34.68 -15.75
C LYS A 13 -5.19 -35.49 -16.92
N LEU A 14 -5.92 -36.54 -17.35
CA LEU A 14 -5.53 -37.35 -18.48
C LEU A 14 -5.44 -36.56 -19.78
N LEU A 15 -6.40 -35.66 -20.04
CA LEU A 15 -6.39 -34.79 -21.21
C LEU A 15 -5.19 -33.81 -21.18
N LEU A 16 -4.91 -33.24 -20.02
CA LEU A 16 -3.75 -32.36 -19.85
C LEU A 16 -2.44 -33.12 -20.03
N ASP A 17 -2.27 -34.28 -19.39
CA ASP A 17 -1.05 -35.08 -19.48
C ASP A 17 -0.77 -35.50 -20.94
N GLY A 18 -1.84 -35.75 -21.73
CA GLY A 18 -1.73 -36.12 -23.14
C GLY A 18 -1.46 -34.98 -24.10
N SER A 19 -1.80 -33.75 -23.71
CA SER A 19 -1.62 -32.52 -24.55
C SER A 19 -0.53 -31.59 -24.06
N TYR A 20 -0.02 -31.79 -22.85
CA TYR A 20 0.97 -30.89 -22.23
C TYR A 20 2.33 -31.02 -22.91
N THR A 21 2.84 -29.91 -23.36
CA THR A 21 4.24 -29.76 -23.80
C THR A 21 4.94 -28.80 -22.85
N ASN A 22 6.05 -29.26 -22.26
CA ASN A 22 6.85 -28.38 -21.41
C ASN A 22 7.58 -27.35 -22.29
N THR A 23 7.19 -26.08 -22.15
CA THR A 23 7.77 -24.94 -22.88
C THR A 23 8.69 -24.10 -22.03
N VAL A 24 8.91 -24.49 -20.75
CA VAL A 24 9.81 -23.75 -19.87
C VAL A 24 11.25 -23.94 -20.33
N PHE A 25 11.95 -22.82 -20.60
CA PHE A 25 13.35 -22.86 -20.95
C PHE A 25 14.18 -23.41 -19.79
N ARG A 26 15.13 -24.26 -20.09
CA ARG A 26 15.91 -24.99 -19.07
C ARG A 26 16.64 -24.06 -18.10
N ASP A 27 17.28 -23.03 -18.64
CA ASP A 27 18.11 -22.13 -17.83
C ASP A 27 17.23 -21.22 -16.96
N ASP A 28 16.05 -20.82 -17.45
CA ASP A 28 15.04 -20.11 -16.63
C ASP A 28 14.55 -21.00 -15.47
N ALA A 29 14.30 -22.28 -15.73
CA ALA A 29 13.92 -23.22 -14.68
C ALA A 29 15.00 -23.39 -13.61
N ALA A 30 16.27 -23.45 -14.02
CA ALA A 30 17.40 -23.52 -13.10
C ALA A 30 17.52 -22.26 -12.26
N GLN A 31 17.38 -21.07 -12.88
CA GLN A 31 17.41 -19.80 -12.19
C GLN A 31 16.25 -19.62 -11.22
N LEU A 32 15.04 -20.03 -11.60
CA LEU A 32 13.87 -20.01 -10.72
C LEU A 32 14.05 -20.94 -9.51
N GLU A 33 14.61 -22.13 -9.72
CA GLU A 33 14.92 -23.05 -8.63
C GLU A 33 15.92 -22.41 -7.65
N GLU A 34 17.03 -21.86 -8.14
CA GLU A 34 18.02 -21.19 -7.32
C GLU A 34 17.43 -20.02 -6.54
N ASN A 35 16.65 -19.15 -7.21
CA ASN A 35 15.99 -17.98 -6.58
C ASN A 35 14.91 -18.36 -5.57
N SER A 36 14.42 -19.60 -5.59
CA SER A 36 13.40 -20.07 -4.66
C SER A 36 13.94 -20.66 -3.35
N ARG A 37 15.22 -20.97 -3.27
CA ARG A 37 15.84 -21.69 -2.14
C ARG A 37 15.70 -20.98 -0.80
N ASP A 38 15.74 -19.65 -0.79
CA ASP A 38 15.61 -18.82 0.40
C ASP A 38 14.19 -18.21 0.58
N LEU A 39 13.21 -18.65 -0.22
CA LEU A 39 11.85 -18.10 -0.23
C LEU A 39 11.20 -18.08 1.15
N LEU A 40 11.33 -19.15 1.92
CA LEU A 40 10.71 -19.26 3.24
C LEU A 40 11.32 -18.24 4.21
N HIS A 41 12.64 -18.09 4.20
CA HIS A 41 13.34 -17.10 5.03
C HIS A 41 12.94 -15.67 4.68
N ARG A 42 12.97 -15.31 3.38
CA ARG A 42 12.53 -13.97 2.91
C ARG A 42 11.08 -13.69 3.28
N THR A 43 10.19 -14.64 3.06
CA THR A 43 8.76 -14.49 3.41
C THR A 43 8.57 -14.28 4.90
N SER A 44 9.25 -15.02 5.75
CA SER A 44 9.19 -14.86 7.21
C SER A 44 9.69 -13.48 7.65
N GLN A 45 10.79 -13.00 7.10
CA GLN A 45 11.32 -11.68 7.39
C GLN A 45 10.35 -10.57 6.94
N ILE A 46 9.82 -10.64 5.71
CA ILE A 46 8.86 -9.69 5.17
C ILE A 46 7.59 -9.66 6.04
N ASN A 47 7.04 -10.82 6.41
CA ASN A 47 5.88 -10.92 7.29
C ASN A 47 6.14 -10.21 8.64
N SER A 48 7.26 -10.49 9.27
CA SER A 48 7.65 -9.90 10.56
C SER A 48 7.82 -8.38 10.47
N THR A 49 8.50 -7.90 9.42
CA THR A 49 8.72 -6.47 9.18
C THR A 49 7.41 -5.74 8.91
N SER A 50 6.53 -6.31 8.09
CA SER A 50 5.23 -5.72 7.77
C SER A 50 4.33 -5.61 8.99
N SER A 51 4.20 -6.68 9.79
CA SER A 51 3.46 -6.64 11.06
C SER A 51 4.03 -5.60 12.02
N TYR A 52 5.35 -5.49 12.11
CA TYR A 52 5.99 -4.48 12.95
C TYR A 52 5.65 -3.05 12.51
N LEU A 53 5.76 -2.76 11.21
CA LEU A 53 5.42 -1.44 10.66
C LEU A 53 3.95 -1.10 10.86
N VAL A 54 3.06 -2.02 10.51
CA VAL A 54 1.60 -1.82 10.64
C VAL A 54 1.21 -1.54 12.09
N ARG A 55 1.65 -2.35 13.04
CA ARG A 55 1.36 -2.16 14.47
C ARG A 55 1.93 -0.84 15.01
N SER A 56 3.07 -0.40 14.49
CA SER A 56 3.72 0.84 14.90
C SER A 56 3.04 2.08 14.30
N LEU A 57 2.43 1.96 13.11
CA LEU A 57 1.73 3.05 12.41
C LEU A 57 0.24 3.12 12.78
N GLN A 58 -0.38 2.01 13.15
CA GLN A 58 -1.81 1.95 13.46
C GLN A 58 -2.31 3.00 14.49
N PRO A 59 -1.58 3.30 15.57
CA PRO A 59 -2.01 4.33 16.52
C PRO A 59 -2.15 5.73 15.90
N LEU A 60 -1.40 6.02 14.83
CA LEU A 60 -1.45 7.31 14.15
C LEU A 60 -2.75 7.53 13.37
N VAL A 61 -3.47 6.46 13.01
CA VAL A 61 -4.78 6.55 12.33
C VAL A 61 -5.85 7.21 13.20
N THR A 62 -5.72 7.11 14.52
CA THR A 62 -6.66 7.72 15.47
C THR A 62 -6.16 9.03 16.06
N ASP A 63 -4.96 9.46 15.70
CA ASP A 63 -4.38 10.74 16.12
C ASP A 63 -4.87 11.88 15.21
N PRO A 64 -5.62 12.86 15.73
CA PRO A 64 -6.14 13.96 14.92
C PRO A 64 -5.04 14.85 14.29
N SER A 65 -3.84 14.85 14.87
CA SER A 65 -2.69 15.60 14.34
C SER A 65 -2.02 14.90 13.17
N SER A 66 -2.24 13.59 13.00
CA SER A 66 -1.69 12.82 11.91
C SER A 66 -2.45 13.04 10.60
N VAL A 67 -1.74 12.88 9.49
CA VAL A 67 -2.32 12.86 8.13
C VAL A 67 -2.92 11.51 7.75
N LEU A 68 -2.67 10.46 8.55
CA LEU A 68 -3.18 9.11 8.28
C LEU A 68 -4.64 8.99 8.72
N THR A 69 -5.51 8.62 7.77
CA THR A 69 -6.93 8.37 8.03
C THR A 69 -7.28 6.90 8.09
N ASN A 70 -6.50 6.05 7.40
CA ASN A 70 -6.71 4.61 7.46
C ASN A 70 -5.42 3.84 7.11
N LEU A 71 -5.38 2.57 7.53
CA LEU A 71 -4.33 1.61 7.23
C LEU A 71 -4.97 0.26 6.94
N TYR A 72 -4.70 -0.28 5.75
CA TYR A 72 -5.25 -1.55 5.28
C TYR A 72 -4.19 -2.64 5.30
N TYR A 73 -4.42 -3.65 6.11
CA TYR A 73 -3.58 -4.84 6.21
C TYR A 73 -4.37 -6.01 6.78
N PRO A 74 -4.23 -7.24 6.27
CA PRO A 74 -5.09 -8.36 6.70
C PRO A 74 -5.04 -8.68 8.20
N GLU A 75 -3.94 -8.35 8.90
CA GLU A 75 -3.80 -8.60 10.34
C GLU A 75 -4.78 -7.78 11.19
N ILE A 76 -5.06 -6.55 10.78
CA ILE A 76 -5.89 -5.57 11.50
C ILE A 76 -7.27 -5.38 10.86
N ASP A 77 -7.54 -6.06 9.75
CA ASP A 77 -8.82 -6.00 9.05
C ASP A 77 -9.93 -6.66 9.90
N PRO A 78 -11.16 -6.10 9.94
CA PRO A 78 -12.30 -6.75 10.61
C PRO A 78 -12.56 -8.19 10.14
N ALA A 79 -12.25 -8.51 8.88
CA ALA A 79 -12.37 -9.85 8.32
C ALA A 79 -11.14 -10.76 8.52
N THR A 80 -10.20 -10.39 9.41
CA THR A 80 -8.96 -11.15 9.68
C THR A 80 -9.22 -12.62 10.06
N SER A 81 -10.38 -12.93 10.63
CA SER A 81 -10.78 -14.31 10.95
C SER A 81 -10.86 -15.20 9.70
N ASN A 82 -11.38 -14.66 8.59
CA ASN A 82 -11.44 -15.38 7.31
C ASN A 82 -10.04 -15.63 6.77
N TYR A 83 -9.15 -14.65 6.86
CA TYR A 83 -7.76 -14.81 6.44
C TYR A 83 -7.07 -15.90 7.29
N ARG A 84 -7.23 -15.86 8.62
CA ARG A 84 -6.64 -16.83 9.56
C ARG A 84 -7.13 -18.26 9.31
N ALA A 85 -8.39 -18.45 8.92
CA ALA A 85 -8.95 -19.77 8.62
C ALA A 85 -8.26 -20.45 7.42
N HIS A 86 -7.63 -19.67 6.53
CA HIS A 86 -6.94 -20.16 5.33
C HIS A 86 -5.40 -20.08 5.44
N LEU A 87 -4.84 -19.64 6.57
CA LEU A 87 -3.41 -19.68 6.77
C LEU A 87 -2.89 -21.13 6.74
N ARG A 88 -1.69 -21.29 6.16
CA ARG A 88 -0.97 -22.56 6.27
C ARG A 88 -0.66 -22.85 7.75
N ARG A 89 -0.60 -24.12 8.07
CA ARG A 89 -0.09 -24.54 9.39
C ARG A 89 1.39 -24.16 9.48
N GLU A 90 1.80 -23.74 10.67
CA GLU A 90 3.21 -23.54 10.99
C GLU A 90 3.98 -24.87 10.89
N THR A 91 5.19 -24.79 10.39
CA THR A 91 6.16 -25.89 10.32
C THR A 91 7.49 -25.43 10.88
N ASP A 92 8.43 -26.35 11.09
CA ASP A 92 9.78 -26.01 11.60
C ASP A 92 10.50 -24.99 10.71
N ASP A 93 10.21 -24.99 9.41
CA ASP A 93 10.87 -24.13 8.41
C ASP A 93 10.04 -22.91 8.02
N PHE A 94 8.78 -22.78 8.47
CA PHE A 94 7.89 -21.73 8.00
C PHE A 94 6.84 -21.32 9.03
N SER A 95 6.86 -20.03 9.36
CA SER A 95 5.79 -19.37 10.12
C SER A 95 4.90 -18.57 9.17
N PRO A 96 3.59 -18.85 9.11
CA PRO A 96 2.66 -18.10 8.28
C PRO A 96 2.49 -16.67 8.79
N GLY A 97 2.18 -15.75 7.87
CA GLY A 97 1.93 -14.35 8.19
C GLY A 97 0.94 -13.73 7.21
N PHE A 98 0.81 -12.42 7.28
CA PHE A 98 -0.18 -11.66 6.52
C PHE A 98 0.38 -11.04 5.23
N GLY A 99 1.61 -11.40 4.86
CA GLY A 99 2.27 -10.91 3.65
C GLY A 99 2.98 -9.57 3.83
N GLY A 100 3.56 -9.10 2.72
CA GLY A 100 4.38 -7.88 2.68
C GLY A 100 3.66 -6.66 2.13
N LEU A 101 2.34 -6.70 1.92
CA LEU A 101 1.61 -5.64 1.26
C LEU A 101 0.63 -4.97 2.21
N PHE A 102 0.79 -3.67 2.44
CA PHE A 102 -0.18 -2.84 3.13
C PHE A 102 -0.43 -1.52 2.39
N THR A 103 -1.49 -0.83 2.75
CA THR A 103 -1.86 0.45 2.14
C THR A 103 -2.14 1.48 3.21
N LEU A 104 -1.59 2.68 3.03
CA LEU A 104 -1.86 3.86 3.84
C LEU A 104 -2.87 4.75 3.10
N GLN A 105 -3.83 5.31 3.82
CA GLN A 105 -4.73 6.34 3.32
C GLN A 105 -4.48 7.64 4.07
N PHE A 106 -4.48 8.73 3.33
CA PHE A 106 -4.22 10.08 3.83
C PHE A 106 -5.48 10.94 3.76
N ASP A 107 -5.49 12.07 4.46
CA ASP A 107 -6.59 13.04 4.43
C ASP A 107 -6.92 13.47 2.99
N ASP A 108 -5.90 13.79 2.20
CA ASP A 108 -6.04 14.17 0.79
C ASP A 108 -4.84 13.74 -0.08
N VAL A 109 -4.97 13.96 -1.38
CA VAL A 109 -3.95 13.60 -2.39
C VAL A 109 -2.68 14.42 -2.23
N HIS A 110 -2.78 15.69 -1.80
CA HIS A 110 -1.61 16.55 -1.62
C HIS A 110 -0.74 16.03 -0.46
N LEU A 111 -1.35 15.73 0.68
CA LEU A 111 -0.63 15.19 1.84
C LEU A 111 -0.05 13.78 1.56
N ALA A 112 -0.78 12.96 0.80
CA ALA A 112 -0.25 11.70 0.29
C ALA A 112 0.98 11.92 -0.62
N SER A 113 1.00 12.98 -1.43
CA SER A 113 2.13 13.33 -2.29
C SER A 113 3.34 13.80 -1.47
N VAL A 114 3.14 14.65 -0.45
CA VAL A 114 4.22 15.07 0.45
C VAL A 114 4.86 13.84 1.10
N PHE A 115 4.05 12.99 1.72
CA PHE A 115 4.53 11.72 2.30
C PHE A 115 5.28 10.86 1.29
N PHE A 116 4.69 10.63 0.11
CA PHE A 116 5.28 9.78 -0.91
C PHE A 116 6.64 10.30 -1.38
N ASN A 117 6.78 11.60 -1.60
CA ASN A 117 8.02 12.20 -2.06
C ASN A 117 9.10 12.18 -0.96
N ALA A 118 8.72 12.45 0.29
CA ALA A 118 9.63 12.42 1.44
C ALA A 118 10.07 11.00 1.85
N LEU A 119 9.25 9.97 1.58
CA LEU A 119 9.55 8.60 2.00
C LEU A 119 10.78 8.05 1.24
N ASN A 120 11.86 7.80 1.97
CA ASN A 120 13.11 7.28 1.41
C ASN A 120 13.05 5.75 1.22
N VAL A 121 12.27 5.31 0.22
CA VAL A 121 12.21 3.94 -0.29
C VAL A 121 12.12 3.97 -1.80
N HIS A 122 12.29 2.83 -2.46
CA HIS A 122 12.11 2.76 -3.91
C HIS A 122 10.67 3.06 -4.34
N LYS A 123 10.52 3.73 -5.48
CA LYS A 123 9.22 4.08 -6.06
C LYS A 123 8.92 3.13 -7.22
N GLY A 124 7.76 2.50 -7.20
CA GLY A 124 7.41 1.60 -8.30
C GLY A 124 6.25 0.66 -8.02
N PRO A 125 5.73 0.01 -9.07
CA PRO A 125 4.52 -0.81 -9.01
C PRO A 125 4.79 -2.27 -8.59
N SER A 126 6.05 -2.72 -8.54
CA SER A 126 6.39 -4.12 -8.29
C SER A 126 5.98 -4.58 -6.89
N LEU A 127 5.77 -5.89 -6.75
CA LEU A 127 5.44 -6.57 -5.50
C LEU A 127 6.43 -7.70 -5.25
N GLY A 128 6.75 -7.97 -3.98
CA GLY A 128 7.60 -9.09 -3.59
C GLY A 128 9.08 -8.92 -3.93
N ALA A 129 9.54 -7.70 -4.19
CA ALA A 129 10.95 -7.40 -4.35
C ALA A 129 11.70 -7.51 -3.02
N SER A 130 13.03 -7.66 -3.09
CA SER A 130 13.91 -7.65 -1.92
C SER A 130 14.08 -6.25 -1.30
N VAL A 131 13.59 -5.22 -1.97
CA VAL A 131 13.58 -3.82 -1.51
C VAL A 131 12.14 -3.34 -1.35
N THR A 132 11.94 -2.45 -0.38
CA THR A 132 10.62 -1.83 -0.15
C THR A 132 10.28 -0.88 -1.29
N LEU A 133 9.07 -1.03 -1.82
CA LEU A 133 8.52 -0.23 -2.90
C LEU A 133 7.23 0.45 -2.46
N CYS A 134 7.04 1.68 -2.86
CA CYS A 134 5.78 2.38 -2.66
C CYS A 134 5.24 2.99 -3.96
N GLN A 135 3.90 3.12 -4.02
CA GLN A 135 3.19 3.63 -5.19
C GLN A 135 1.90 4.35 -4.77
N PRO A 136 1.64 5.57 -5.28
CA PRO A 136 0.34 6.23 -5.16
C PRO A 136 -0.64 5.52 -6.11
N TYR A 137 -1.34 4.52 -5.58
CA TYR A 137 -1.95 3.46 -6.39
C TYR A 137 -3.02 3.96 -7.35
N VAL A 138 -3.97 4.78 -6.89
CA VAL A 138 -5.03 5.31 -7.75
C VAL A 138 -4.47 6.33 -8.75
N GLN A 139 -3.52 7.16 -8.32
CA GLN A 139 -2.91 8.19 -9.16
C GLN A 139 -2.09 7.61 -10.33
N THR A 140 -1.59 6.38 -10.19
CA THR A 140 -0.78 5.72 -11.22
C THR A 140 -1.55 4.67 -12.03
N VAL A 141 -2.28 3.78 -11.36
CA VAL A 141 -2.97 2.66 -12.00
C VAL A 141 -4.32 3.08 -12.58
N PHE A 142 -5.06 3.91 -11.82
CA PHE A 142 -6.42 4.35 -12.18
C PHE A 142 -6.50 5.83 -12.56
N HIS A 143 -5.39 6.46 -12.98
CA HIS A 143 -5.35 7.90 -13.28
C HIS A 143 -6.41 8.35 -14.31
N LYS A 144 -6.83 7.48 -15.24
CA LYS A 144 -7.91 7.72 -16.21
C LYS A 144 -9.29 7.24 -15.76
N GLN A 145 -9.38 6.59 -14.62
CA GLN A 145 -10.59 5.93 -14.10
C GLN A 145 -10.79 6.21 -12.60
N LYS A 146 -10.41 7.39 -12.15
CA LYS A 146 -10.45 7.77 -10.72
C LYS A 146 -11.86 7.72 -10.15
N GLU A 147 -12.84 8.23 -10.90
CA GLU A 147 -14.24 8.22 -10.49
C GLU A 147 -14.76 6.78 -10.30
N TRP A 148 -14.47 5.90 -11.24
CA TRP A 148 -14.82 4.48 -11.14
C TRP A 148 -14.11 3.82 -9.94
N ALA A 149 -12.83 4.11 -9.73
CA ALA A 149 -12.09 3.62 -8.58
C ALA A 149 -12.73 4.07 -7.25
N GLY A 150 -13.17 5.34 -7.17
CA GLY A 150 -13.90 5.89 -6.03
C GLY A 150 -15.23 5.17 -5.77
N GLN A 151 -16.00 4.86 -6.81
CA GLN A 151 -17.23 4.06 -6.71
C GLN A 151 -16.97 2.64 -6.19
N CYS A 152 -15.76 2.09 -6.42
CA CYS A 152 -15.30 0.82 -5.87
C CYS A 152 -14.68 0.94 -4.47
N GLY A 153 -14.72 2.11 -3.83
CA GLY A 153 -14.17 2.35 -2.49
C GLY A 153 -12.66 2.58 -2.44
N LEU A 154 -12.01 2.83 -3.58
CA LEU A 154 -10.59 3.17 -3.65
C LEU A 154 -10.42 4.69 -3.57
N HIS A 155 -9.88 5.18 -2.46
CA HIS A 155 -9.59 6.60 -2.29
C HIS A 155 -8.38 7.04 -3.11
N GLU A 156 -8.42 8.25 -3.66
CA GLU A 156 -7.32 8.80 -4.47
C GLU A 156 -6.04 9.03 -3.67
N SER A 157 -6.16 9.21 -2.36
CA SER A 157 -5.07 9.50 -1.44
C SER A 157 -4.35 8.26 -0.89
N ILE A 158 -4.57 7.07 -1.47
CA ILE A 158 -3.91 5.85 -0.99
C ILE A 158 -2.50 5.68 -1.55
N VAL A 159 -1.58 5.28 -0.67
CA VAL A 159 -0.22 4.85 -1.00
C VAL A 159 -0.06 3.38 -0.64
N ARG A 160 0.18 2.55 -1.63
CA ARG A 160 0.43 1.11 -1.46
C ARG A 160 1.92 0.89 -1.18
N VAL A 161 2.23 0.05 -0.21
CA VAL A 161 3.60 -0.31 0.19
C VAL A 161 3.79 -1.82 0.06
N SER A 162 4.86 -2.22 -0.65
CA SER A 162 5.35 -3.60 -0.70
C SER A 162 6.66 -3.67 0.05
N VAL A 163 6.67 -4.31 1.21
CA VAL A 163 7.81 -4.39 2.12
C VAL A 163 8.88 -5.33 1.57
N GLY A 164 10.14 -4.92 1.68
CA GLY A 164 11.33 -5.69 1.32
C GLY A 164 12.03 -6.32 2.53
N LEU A 165 13.33 -6.46 2.42
CA LEU A 165 14.20 -7.16 3.39
C LEU A 165 15.04 -6.19 4.23
N GLU A 166 14.78 -4.89 4.17
CA GLU A 166 15.50 -3.88 4.94
C GLU A 166 15.31 -4.09 6.46
N ASP A 167 16.23 -3.53 7.24
CA ASP A 167 16.07 -3.48 8.69
C ASP A 167 14.77 -2.75 9.07
N ARG A 168 13.93 -3.42 9.85
CA ARG A 168 12.60 -2.92 10.20
C ARG A 168 12.61 -1.60 10.97
N ARG A 169 13.68 -1.31 11.74
CA ARG A 169 13.79 -0.07 12.52
C ARG A 169 14.21 1.09 11.64
N ALA A 170 15.16 0.84 10.73
CA ALA A 170 15.57 1.81 9.73
C ALA A 170 14.39 2.17 8.81
N LEU A 171 13.64 1.15 8.37
CA LEU A 171 12.45 1.36 7.55
C LEU A 171 11.38 2.16 8.30
N PHE A 172 11.07 1.80 9.55
CA PHE A 172 10.13 2.56 10.38
C PHE A 172 10.57 4.01 10.60
N SER A 173 11.87 4.24 10.79
CA SER A 173 12.40 5.61 10.88
C SER A 173 12.17 6.42 9.62
N ALA A 174 12.33 5.81 8.42
CA ALA A 174 12.04 6.47 7.16
C ALA A 174 10.55 6.85 7.05
N PHE A 175 9.64 5.95 7.45
CA PHE A 175 8.20 6.25 7.51
C PHE A 175 7.87 7.39 8.47
N ARG A 176 8.49 7.38 9.66
CA ARG A 176 8.30 8.43 10.67
C ARG A 176 8.73 9.81 10.16
N VAL A 177 9.86 9.90 9.47
CA VAL A 177 10.34 11.16 8.88
C VAL A 177 9.35 11.66 7.82
N ALA A 178 8.94 10.80 6.90
CA ALA A 178 8.02 11.19 5.84
C ALA A 178 6.63 11.58 6.36
N LEU A 179 6.13 10.90 7.40
CA LEU A 179 4.87 11.27 8.06
C LEU A 179 5.00 12.63 8.77
N ALA A 180 6.11 12.88 9.45
CA ALA A 180 6.32 14.18 10.12
C ALA A 180 6.33 15.35 9.13
N GLU A 181 6.89 15.18 7.93
CA GLU A 181 6.83 16.21 6.87
C GLU A 181 5.39 16.43 6.40
N ALA A 182 4.62 15.38 6.21
CA ALA A 182 3.23 15.48 5.81
C ALA A 182 2.34 16.10 6.92
N ASP A 183 2.56 15.74 8.19
CA ASP A 183 1.87 16.30 9.35
C ASP A 183 2.19 17.82 9.49
N GLN A 184 3.43 18.24 9.23
CA GLN A 184 3.81 19.65 9.20
C GLN A 184 3.09 20.39 8.06
N ALA A 185 3.00 19.81 6.88
CA ALA A 185 2.27 20.41 5.75
C ALA A 185 0.77 20.56 6.07
N LYS A 186 0.17 19.59 6.77
CA LYS A 186 -1.23 19.68 7.28
C LYS A 186 -1.37 20.84 8.25
N ALA A 187 -0.48 20.95 9.23
CA ALA A 187 -0.52 22.01 10.23
C ALA A 187 -0.35 23.40 9.62
N ALA A 188 0.56 23.58 8.66
CA ALA A 188 0.76 24.85 7.94
C ALA A 188 -0.52 25.28 7.21
N ARG A 189 -1.19 24.38 6.48
CA ARG A 189 -2.46 24.68 5.79
C ARG A 189 -3.57 25.13 6.73
N ILE A 190 -3.65 24.56 7.94
CA ILE A 190 -4.61 24.97 8.96
C ILE A 190 -4.31 26.38 9.44
N THR A 191 -3.03 26.72 9.64
CA THR A 191 -2.61 28.05 10.10
C THR A 191 -2.90 29.12 9.05
N ASP A 192 -2.53 28.86 7.78
CA ASP A 192 -2.79 29.78 6.66
C ASP A 192 -4.29 30.04 6.49
N GLY A 193 -5.13 29.01 6.53
CA GLY A 193 -6.58 29.14 6.46
C GLY A 193 -7.19 29.93 7.63
N LEU A 194 -6.58 29.87 8.83
CA LEU A 194 -7.02 30.65 9.99
C LEU A 194 -6.61 32.13 9.86
N GLU A 195 -5.48 32.43 9.24
CA GLU A 195 -5.02 33.82 8.98
C GLU A 195 -5.90 34.48 7.91
N GLU A 196 -6.18 33.79 6.80
CA GLU A 196 -7.13 34.27 5.77
C GLU A 196 -8.53 34.57 6.35
N TRP A 197 -8.99 33.74 7.29
CA TRP A 197 -10.31 33.95 7.94
C TRP A 197 -10.29 35.18 8.86
N LYS A 198 -9.20 35.47 9.55
CA LYS A 198 -9.03 36.66 10.40
C LYS A 198 -8.99 37.94 9.56
N ASP A 199 -8.21 37.99 8.48
CA ASP A 199 -8.13 39.13 7.57
C ASP A 199 -9.47 39.39 6.87
N GLY A 200 -10.19 38.33 6.48
CA GLY A 200 -11.52 38.43 5.88
C GLY A 200 -12.61 38.94 6.85
N SER A 201 -12.42 38.76 8.18
CA SER A 201 -13.37 39.19 9.20
C SER A 201 -13.21 40.69 9.55
N GLU A 202 -12.05 41.29 9.31
CA GLU A 202 -11.80 42.72 9.52
C GLU A 202 -12.24 43.60 8.34
N SER A 203 -12.47 43.02 7.14
CA SER A 203 -12.93 43.72 5.93
C SER A 203 -14.41 43.58 5.60
N GLY A 204 -15.26 43.21 6.54
CA GLY A 204 -16.65 42.87 6.36
C GLY A 204 -17.63 44.00 6.18
N SER A 205 -17.75 44.56 4.96
CA SER A 205 -19.02 45.00 4.43
C SER A 205 -18.99 44.98 2.90
N GLY A 206 -19.70 44.01 2.29
CA GLY A 206 -19.98 44.11 0.86
C GLY A 206 -19.94 42.81 0.07
N SER A 207 -21.13 42.26 -0.16
CA SER A 207 -21.51 41.56 -1.39
C SER A 207 -20.94 40.17 -1.71
N SER A 208 -21.83 39.21 -1.60
CA SER A 208 -21.76 37.87 -2.16
C SER A 208 -21.30 37.83 -3.63
N ARG A 209 -20.24 37.06 -3.89
CA ARG A 209 -20.05 36.35 -5.17
C ARG A 209 -19.41 34.99 -4.88
N LEU A 210 -20.24 33.96 -5.05
CA LEU A 210 -19.76 32.59 -5.23
C LEU A 210 -18.98 32.54 -6.55
N THR A 211 -17.70 32.27 -6.48
CA THR A 211 -16.93 31.87 -7.64
C THR A 211 -16.39 30.48 -7.36
N ASP A 212 -16.89 29.51 -8.12
CA ASP A 212 -16.36 28.17 -8.24
C ASP A 212 -14.85 28.29 -8.60
N ASN A 213 -14.00 27.76 -7.75
CA ASN A 213 -12.57 27.68 -8.02
C ASN A 213 -12.15 26.19 -8.14
N ASP A 214 -12.45 25.65 -9.32
CA ASP A 214 -11.94 24.36 -9.82
C ASP A 214 -10.51 24.56 -10.35
N SER A 215 -9.51 24.58 -9.47
CA SER A 215 -8.11 24.56 -9.93
C SER A 215 -7.10 24.05 -8.88
N LEU A 216 -7.29 22.81 -8.42
CA LEU A 216 -6.31 22.11 -7.57
C LEU A 216 -6.01 20.70 -8.10
N THR A 217 -5.68 20.56 -9.40
CA THR A 217 -5.49 19.23 -10.00
C THR A 217 -4.07 18.91 -10.47
N ASP A 218 -3.05 19.67 -10.08
CA ASP A 218 -1.67 19.34 -10.51
C ASP A 218 -0.79 18.96 -9.32
N VAL A 219 -1.16 17.88 -8.61
CA VAL A 219 -0.30 17.29 -7.58
C VAL A 219 0.75 16.42 -8.26
N ARG A 220 2.01 16.84 -8.19
CA ARG A 220 3.13 16.08 -8.76
C ARG A 220 3.62 15.01 -7.79
N PHE A 221 3.64 13.78 -8.27
CA PHE A 221 4.41 12.69 -7.66
C PHE A 221 5.72 12.54 -8.44
N GLU A 222 6.84 12.76 -7.79
CA GLU A 222 8.17 12.57 -8.39
C GLU A 222 8.48 11.08 -8.52
N LYS A 223 9.15 10.73 -9.61
CA LYS A 223 9.44 9.32 -9.97
C LYS A 223 10.72 8.83 -9.33
#